data_036f71e1a5aae2262b07c115f8715845
#
_entry.id   036f71e1a5aae2262b07c115f8715845
#
_cell.length_a   1.000
_cell.length_b   1.000
_cell.length_c   1.000
_cell.angle_alpha   90.00
_cell.angle_beta   90.00
_cell.angle_gamma   90.00
#
_symmetry.space_group_name_H-M   'P 1'
#
loop_
_entity.id
_entity.type
_entity.pdbx_description
1 polymer ?
#
loop_
_entity_poly.entity_id
_entity_poly.type
_entity_poly.pdbx_seq_one_letter_code
_entity_poly.pdbx_strand_id
1 'polypeptide(L)' 'MFNKIKRWYELGLWSAAMVQNAVTKGILTQDQADEILN' A
#
# COMPACT_ATOMS: atom_id res chain seq x y z
N MET A 1 -0.39 10.29 0.72
CA MET A 1 -1.07 9.01 0.40
C MET A 1 -0.45 7.80 1.09
N PHE A 2 0.88 7.74 1.15
CA PHE A 2 1.56 6.59 1.74
C PHE A 2 1.09 6.28 3.17
N ASN A 3 1.09 7.27 4.04
CA ASN A 3 0.71 7.04 5.45
C ASN A 3 -0.73 6.56 5.61
N LYS A 4 -1.63 7.09 4.79
CA LYS A 4 -3.03 6.68 4.83
C LYS A 4 -3.20 5.23 4.38
N ILE A 5 -2.51 4.86 3.31
CA ILE A 5 -2.59 3.50 2.76
C ILE A 5 -2.01 2.50 3.74
N LYS A 6 -0.87 2.85 4.37
CA LYS A 6 -0.27 2.00 5.38
C LYS A 6 -1.23 1.77 6.53
N ARG A 7 -1.89 2.84 7.00
CA ARG A 7 -2.85 2.72 8.09
C ARG A 7 -4.06 1.89 7.69
N TRP A 8 -4.58 2.09 6.48
CA TRP A 8 -5.71 1.31 5.99
C TRP A 8 -5.36 -0.18 5.91
N TYR A 9 -4.14 -0.49 5.49
CA TYR A 9 -3.69 -1.87 5.44
C TYR A 9 -3.62 -2.48 6.85
N GLU A 10 -3.09 -1.73 7.81
CA GLU A 10 -3.01 -2.17 9.20
C GLU A 10 -4.39 -2.41 9.80
N LEU A 11 -5.39 -1.62 9.40
CA LEU A 11 -6.75 -1.73 9.86
C LEU A 11 -7.54 -2.83 9.14
N GLY A 12 -6.94 -3.46 8.14
CA GLY A 12 -7.61 -4.50 7.37
C GLY A 12 -8.52 -3.97 6.26
N LEU A 13 -8.49 -2.66 5.98
CA LEU A 13 -9.32 -2.06 4.94
C LEU A 13 -8.73 -2.28 3.54
N TRP A 14 -7.42 -2.50 3.46
CA TRP A 14 -6.72 -2.75 2.20
C TRP A 14 -6.05 -4.11 2.24
N SER A 15 -6.08 -4.82 1.13
CA SER A 15 -5.37 -6.09 0.98
C SER A 15 -4.01 -5.86 0.32
N ALA A 16 -3.15 -6.89 0.37
CA ALA A 16 -1.85 -6.84 -0.30
C ALA A 16 -2.02 -6.59 -1.80
N ALA A 17 -3.05 -7.18 -2.43
CA ALA A 17 -3.33 -6.96 -3.84
C ALA A 17 -3.65 -5.50 -4.13
N MET A 18 -4.38 -4.84 -3.24
CA MET A 18 -4.72 -3.42 -3.40
C MET A 18 -3.47 -2.55 -3.30
N VAL A 19 -2.56 -2.87 -2.38
CA VAL A 19 -1.29 -2.17 -2.25
C VAL A 19 -0.48 -2.31 -3.54
N GLN A 20 -0.42 -3.52 -4.09
CA GLN A 20 0.31 -3.78 -5.33
C GLN A 20 -0.33 -3.04 -6.52
N ASN A 21 -1.66 -2.97 -6.57
CA ASN A 21 -2.36 -2.21 -7.59
C ASN A 21 -2.03 -0.72 -7.50
N ALA A 22 -1.86 -0.19 -6.30
CA ALA A 22 -1.47 1.21 -6.12
C ALA A 22 -0.09 1.49 -6.72
N VAL A 23 0.83 0.52 -6.63
CA VAL A 23 2.13 0.63 -7.28
C VAL A 23 1.97 0.68 -8.80
N THR A 24 1.14 -0.20 -9.34
CA THR A 24 0.90 -0.26 -10.78
C THR A 24 0.30 1.05 -11.30
N LYS A 25 -0.56 1.68 -10.51
CA LYS A 25 -1.20 2.95 -10.89
C LYS A 25 -0.32 4.17 -10.64
N GLY A 26 0.84 3.98 -10.03
CA GLY A 26 1.75 5.08 -9.75
C GLY A 26 1.40 5.88 -8.50
N ILE A 27 0.50 5.38 -7.66
CA ILE A 27 0.14 6.02 -6.40
C ILE A 27 1.21 5.79 -5.36
N LEU A 28 1.82 4.61 -5.38
CA LEU A 28 2.91 4.23 -4.48
C LEU A 28 4.13 3.80 -5.30
N THR A 29 5.31 3.94 -4.70
CA THR A 29 6.51 3.32 -5.24
C THR A 29 6.61 1.88 -4.72
N GLN A 30 7.43 1.06 -5.39
CA GLN A 30 7.65 -0.31 -4.94
C GLN A 30 8.24 -0.35 -3.53
N ASP A 31 9.15 0.59 -3.23
CA ASP A 31 9.75 0.68 -1.89
C ASP A 31 8.70 0.94 -0.83
N GLN A 32 7.76 1.84 -1.12
CA GLN A 32 6.68 2.15 -0.19
C GLN A 32 5.76 0.95 0.01
N ALA A 33 5.45 0.24 -1.06
CA ALA A 33 4.61 -0.96 -0.98
C ALA A 33 5.30 -2.03 -0.15
N ASP A 34 6.59 -2.23 -0.35
CA ASP A 34 7.36 -3.21 0.42
C ASP A 34 7.35 -2.87 1.91
N GLU A 35 7.46 -1.59 2.24
CA GLU A 35 7.42 -1.15 3.63
C GLU A 35 6.05 -1.42 4.26
N ILE A 36 4.98 -1.23 3.51
CA ILE A 36 3.63 -1.50 4.01
C ILE A 36 3.42 -2.99 4.23
N LEU A 37 3.88 -3.81 3.28
CA LEU A 37 3.65 -5.26 3.31
C LEU A 37 4.57 -5.99 4.29
N ASN A 38 5.67 -5.38 4.66
CA ASN A 38 6.55 -5.92 5.67
C ASN A 38 6.17 -5.36 7.04
#